data_3ebba18876454878f551d4d4badec80c
#
_entry.id   3ebba18876454878f551d4d4badec80c
#
_cell.length_a   1.000
_cell.length_b   1.000
_cell.length_c   1.000
_cell.angle_alpha   90.00
_cell.angle_beta   90.00
_cell.angle_gamma   90.00
#
_symmetry.space_group_name_H-M   'P 1'
#
loop_
_entity.id
_entity.type
_entity.pdbx_description
1 polymer ?
#
loop_
_entity_poly.entity_id
_entity_poly.type
_entity_poly.pdbx_seq_one_letter_code
_entity_poly.pdbx_strand_id
1 'polypeptide(L)'
;MAFTASLDGAADAGARIFNNPASIRDHSEKLAILEFPQFIPPTRVARAAVDINAFIDAHGDTILKPLDGMGGSQIFRVRADDPNRNVIIETLTHEGRRTIMAQAYLPAISGGDKRVLIIGGQVIPYSLARIPKAGETRGNLAAGGRGVAMPLTEGERAIAEYLAPILWARGLLIVGLDVIGDRLTEINVTSPTCMVEITAQTGFDVPGAVIDALEKACA
;
A
#
# COMPACT_ATOMS: atom_id res chain seq x y z
N MET A 1 10.72 -4.86 -14.62
CA MET A 1 10.79 -4.18 -15.94
C MET A 1 10.56 -5.13 -17.12
N ALA A 2 11.20 -6.30 -17.21
CA ALA A 2 11.01 -7.22 -18.34
C ALA A 2 9.53 -7.68 -18.53
N PHE A 3 8.83 -7.99 -17.45
CA PHE A 3 7.42 -8.43 -17.49
C PHE A 3 6.50 -7.35 -18.10
N THR A 4 6.60 -6.10 -17.63
CA THR A 4 5.77 -5.00 -18.16
C THR A 4 6.09 -4.67 -19.62
N ALA A 5 7.35 -4.82 -20.05
CA ALA A 5 7.72 -4.65 -21.45
C ALA A 5 7.09 -5.71 -22.39
N SER A 6 6.94 -6.95 -21.90
CA SER A 6 6.20 -7.99 -22.65
C SER A 6 4.71 -7.65 -22.76
N LEU A 7 4.12 -7.04 -21.76
CA LEU A 7 2.73 -6.57 -21.79
C LEU A 7 2.55 -5.39 -22.76
N ASP A 8 3.50 -4.47 -22.87
CA ASP A 8 3.46 -3.39 -23.84
C ASP A 8 3.42 -3.97 -25.28
N GLY A 9 4.26 -4.95 -25.58
CA GLY A 9 4.24 -5.63 -26.89
C GLY A 9 2.90 -6.31 -27.21
N ALA A 10 2.23 -6.87 -26.21
CA ALA A 10 0.89 -7.44 -26.38
C ALA A 10 -0.16 -6.33 -26.60
N ALA A 11 -0.06 -5.20 -25.90
CA ALA A 11 -0.92 -4.05 -26.11
C ALA A 11 -0.76 -3.46 -27.52
N ASP A 12 0.47 -3.33 -28.00
CA ASP A 12 0.80 -2.86 -29.37
C ASP A 12 0.22 -3.81 -30.43
N ALA A 13 0.12 -5.09 -30.11
CA ALA A 13 -0.54 -6.11 -30.95
C ALA A 13 -2.07 -6.09 -30.86
N GLY A 14 -2.67 -5.17 -30.10
CA GLY A 14 -4.12 -4.98 -29.97
C GLY A 14 -4.78 -5.66 -28.78
N ALA A 15 -4.00 -6.28 -27.87
CA ALA A 15 -4.56 -6.85 -26.64
C ALA A 15 -4.97 -5.75 -25.65
N ARG A 16 -6.13 -5.89 -25.00
CA ARG A 16 -6.53 -5.05 -23.88
C ARG A 16 -5.90 -5.59 -22.59
N ILE A 17 -5.11 -4.77 -21.90
CA ILE A 17 -4.36 -5.19 -20.73
C ILE A 17 -4.74 -4.32 -19.54
N PHE A 18 -5.07 -4.96 -18.43
CA PHE A 18 -5.42 -4.36 -17.14
C PHE A 18 -4.62 -5.05 -16.00
N ASN A 19 -3.98 -4.27 -15.12
CA ASN A 19 -3.82 -2.80 -15.16
C ASN A 19 -2.90 -2.38 -16.33
N ASN A 20 -3.02 -1.12 -16.73
CA ASN A 20 -2.18 -0.53 -17.78
C ASN A 20 -0.69 -0.69 -17.44
N PRO A 21 0.14 -1.28 -18.32
CA PRO A 21 1.54 -1.58 -18.02
C PRO A 21 2.40 -0.34 -17.73
N ALA A 22 2.15 0.78 -18.41
CA ALA A 22 2.86 2.04 -18.14
C ALA A 22 2.52 2.55 -16.75
N SER A 23 1.24 2.53 -16.38
CA SER A 23 0.80 2.94 -15.04
C SER A 23 1.36 2.06 -13.93
N ILE A 24 1.51 0.75 -14.15
CA ILE A 24 2.18 -0.14 -13.19
C ILE A 24 3.64 0.30 -12.97
N ARG A 25 4.36 0.67 -14.04
CA ARG A 25 5.76 1.14 -13.92
C ARG A 25 5.87 2.48 -13.19
N ASP A 26 4.90 3.37 -13.42
CA ASP A 26 4.92 4.72 -12.87
C ASP A 26 4.40 4.79 -11.43
N HIS A 27 3.70 3.74 -10.96
CA HIS A 27 3.15 3.66 -9.60
C HIS A 27 3.99 2.76 -8.70
N SER A 28 5.03 3.34 -8.06
CA SER A 28 5.65 2.70 -6.90
C SER A 28 4.63 2.67 -5.75
N GLU A 29 4.36 1.49 -5.19
CA GLU A 29 3.34 1.29 -4.15
C GLU A 29 3.48 2.23 -2.94
N LYS A 30 4.73 2.58 -2.59
CA LYS A 30 5.04 3.45 -1.45
C LYS A 30 5.18 4.92 -1.85
N LEU A 31 5.72 5.22 -3.04
CA LEU A 31 5.94 6.61 -3.45
C LEU A 31 4.67 7.26 -3.99
N ALA A 32 3.77 6.51 -4.61
CA ALA A 32 2.53 7.05 -5.19
C ALA A 32 1.65 7.76 -4.16
N ILE A 33 1.72 7.40 -2.88
CA ILE A 33 0.98 8.08 -1.82
C ILE A 33 1.38 9.54 -1.64
N LEU A 34 2.59 9.94 -2.03
CA LEU A 34 3.09 11.31 -1.89
C LEU A 34 2.31 12.32 -2.76
N GLU A 35 1.59 11.84 -3.76
CA GLU A 35 0.67 12.65 -4.55
C GLU A 35 -0.58 13.09 -3.75
N PHE A 36 -0.85 12.43 -2.61
CA PHE A 36 -2.05 12.64 -1.78
C PHE A 36 -1.69 13.03 -0.34
N PRO A 37 -0.95 14.14 -0.14
CA PRO A 37 -0.39 14.51 1.17
C PRO A 37 -1.45 14.71 2.26
N GLN A 38 -2.70 15.00 1.89
CA GLN A 38 -3.81 15.16 2.84
C GLN A 38 -4.23 13.86 3.52
N PHE A 39 -3.92 12.70 2.92
CA PHE A 39 -4.34 11.40 3.43
C PHE A 39 -3.22 10.59 4.09
N ILE A 40 -1.95 11.01 3.95
CA ILE A 40 -0.82 10.25 4.47
C ILE A 40 -0.37 10.70 5.87
N PRO A 41 0.29 9.85 6.64
CA PRO A 41 1.00 10.32 7.83
C PRO A 41 2.19 11.19 7.43
N PRO A 42 2.79 11.96 8.35
CA PRO A 42 4.07 12.59 8.11
C PRO A 42 5.06 11.59 7.50
N THR A 43 5.62 11.94 6.34
CA THR A 43 6.44 11.04 5.53
C THR A 43 7.66 11.76 5.01
N ARG A 44 8.82 11.10 5.06
CA ARG A 44 10.09 11.55 4.47
C ARG A 44 10.68 10.44 3.62
N VAL A 45 11.10 10.79 2.41
CA VAL A 45 11.87 9.91 1.55
C VAL A 45 13.28 10.45 1.48
N ALA A 46 14.26 9.69 1.96
CA ALA A 46 15.66 10.12 2.07
C ALA A 46 16.62 8.94 2.03
N ARG A 47 17.90 9.23 1.79
CA ARG A 47 19.02 8.27 1.92
C ARG A 47 20.10 8.76 2.88
N ALA A 48 20.15 10.06 3.12
CA ALA A 48 21.13 10.64 4.05
C ALA A 48 20.68 10.40 5.50
N ALA A 49 21.56 9.85 6.32
CA ALA A 49 21.27 9.55 7.72
C ALA A 49 20.86 10.80 8.50
N VAL A 50 21.42 11.97 8.16
CA VAL A 50 21.09 13.25 8.81
C VAL A 50 19.59 13.60 8.63
N ASP A 51 19.04 13.41 7.42
CA ASP A 51 17.63 13.71 7.13
C ASP A 51 16.68 12.74 7.84
N ILE A 52 17.06 11.44 7.85
CA ILE A 52 16.29 10.39 8.51
C ILE A 52 16.30 10.59 10.03
N ASN A 53 17.46 10.91 10.60
CA ASN A 53 17.59 11.21 12.01
C ASN A 53 16.79 12.44 12.43
N ALA A 54 16.83 13.52 11.65
CA ALA A 54 16.04 14.71 11.91
C ALA A 54 14.53 14.42 11.88
N PHE A 55 14.08 13.52 10.96
CA PHE A 55 12.69 13.09 10.91
C PHE A 55 12.28 12.29 12.15
N ILE A 56 13.14 11.36 12.60
CA ILE A 56 12.89 10.56 13.81
C ILE A 56 12.84 11.46 15.05
N ASP A 57 13.75 12.42 15.17
CA ASP A 57 13.77 13.37 16.30
C ASP A 57 12.51 14.23 16.35
N ALA A 58 12.01 14.64 15.19
CA ALA A 58 10.80 15.45 15.09
C ALA A 58 9.50 14.69 15.44
N HIS A 59 9.45 13.37 15.17
CA HIS A 59 8.23 12.56 15.32
C HIS A 59 8.28 11.54 16.47
N GLY A 60 9.45 11.27 17.04
CA GLY A 60 9.66 10.44 18.22
C GLY A 60 9.54 8.93 17.97
N ASP A 61 8.54 8.49 17.22
CA ASP A 61 8.25 7.08 16.90
C ASP A 61 7.99 6.96 15.39
N THR A 62 8.79 6.16 14.70
CA THR A 62 8.87 6.19 13.24
C THR A 62 8.98 4.79 12.66
N ILE A 63 8.33 4.55 11.52
CA ILE A 63 8.53 3.36 10.69
C ILE A 63 9.53 3.69 9.59
N LEU A 64 10.60 2.90 9.53
CA LEU A 64 11.56 2.90 8.43
C LEU A 64 11.31 1.69 7.54
N LYS A 65 11.19 1.91 6.23
CA LYS A 65 10.92 0.85 5.26
C LYS A 65 11.62 1.09 3.93
N PRO A 66 12.14 0.04 3.25
CA PRO A 66 12.65 0.15 1.89
C PRO A 66 11.51 0.45 0.91
N LEU A 67 11.83 1.07 -0.22
CA LEU A 67 10.84 1.42 -1.24
C LEU A 67 10.41 0.22 -2.10
N ASP A 68 11.26 -0.80 -2.20
CA ASP A 68 11.13 -1.99 -3.06
C ASP A 68 10.88 -3.29 -2.29
N GLY A 69 10.63 -3.22 -0.97
CA GLY A 69 10.29 -4.36 -0.13
C GLY A 69 8.80 -4.68 -0.16
N MET A 70 8.44 -5.96 -0.02
CA MET A 70 7.06 -6.46 0.07
C MET A 70 6.86 -7.36 1.29
N GLY A 71 5.60 -7.62 1.65
CA GLY A 71 5.25 -8.58 2.71
C GLY A 71 5.73 -8.21 4.11
N GLY A 72 6.03 -6.93 4.36
CA GLY A 72 6.54 -6.46 5.67
C GLY A 72 8.02 -6.73 5.90
N SER A 73 8.77 -7.16 4.87
CA SER A 73 10.22 -7.38 4.97
C SER A 73 10.98 -6.07 5.20
N GLN A 74 11.94 -6.09 6.11
CA GLN A 74 12.80 -4.94 6.44
C GLN A 74 12.04 -3.69 6.91
N ILE A 75 10.87 -3.87 7.53
CA ILE A 75 10.15 -2.78 8.19
C ILE A 75 10.58 -2.72 9.65
N PHE A 76 11.09 -1.57 10.07
CA PHE A 76 11.54 -1.33 11.43
C PHE A 76 10.73 -0.19 12.06
N ARG A 77 10.28 -0.42 13.29
CA ARG A 77 9.81 0.65 14.15
C ARG A 77 10.98 1.14 14.98
N VAL A 78 11.29 2.42 14.85
CA VAL A 78 12.45 3.05 15.48
C VAL A 78 11.98 4.23 16.32
N ARG A 79 12.35 4.27 17.59
CA ARG A 79 12.11 5.39 18.49
C ARG A 79 13.32 6.34 18.50
N ALA A 80 13.08 7.56 18.95
CA ALA A 80 14.13 8.56 19.05
C ALA A 80 15.28 8.13 20.00
N ASP A 81 14.98 7.33 21.02
CA ASP A 81 15.91 6.79 22.03
C ASP A 81 16.39 5.37 21.71
N ASP A 82 16.08 4.81 20.53
CA ASP A 82 16.52 3.45 20.17
C ASP A 82 18.04 3.38 20.00
N PRO A 83 18.74 2.55 20.78
CA PRO A 83 20.19 2.42 20.70
C PRO A 83 20.67 1.85 19.36
N ASN A 84 19.83 1.15 18.61
CA ASN A 84 20.15 0.57 17.32
C ASN A 84 19.79 1.50 16.13
N ARG A 85 19.24 2.68 16.40
CA ARG A 85 18.73 3.61 15.39
C ARG A 85 19.70 3.83 14.22
N ASN A 86 20.96 4.13 14.52
CA ASN A 86 21.95 4.40 13.48
C ASN A 86 22.28 3.14 12.65
N VAL A 87 22.46 1.99 13.30
CA VAL A 87 22.71 0.71 12.62
C VAL A 87 21.54 0.31 11.71
N ILE A 88 20.31 0.54 12.14
CA ILE A 88 19.12 0.31 11.32
C ILE A 88 19.12 1.22 10.08
N ILE A 89 19.43 2.51 10.26
CA ILE A 89 19.52 3.47 9.16
C ILE A 89 20.61 3.07 8.17
N GLU A 90 21.81 2.77 8.65
CA GLU A 90 22.95 2.33 7.83
C GLU A 90 22.61 1.07 7.02
N THR A 91 22.01 0.08 7.68
CA THR A 91 21.60 -1.19 7.05
C THR A 91 20.55 -0.96 5.95
N LEU A 92 19.48 -0.23 6.25
CA LEU A 92 18.38 0.01 5.30
C LEU A 92 18.82 0.89 4.13
N THR A 93 19.65 1.89 4.39
CA THR A 93 20.15 2.81 3.36
C THR A 93 21.36 2.26 2.60
N HIS A 94 21.88 1.09 3.00
CA HIS A 94 23.16 0.58 2.49
C HIS A 94 24.26 1.67 2.59
N GLU A 95 24.42 2.23 3.78
CA GLU A 95 25.38 3.31 4.06
C GLU A 95 25.13 4.56 3.18
N GLY A 96 23.86 4.97 3.03
CA GLY A 96 23.47 6.15 2.27
C GLY A 96 23.40 5.98 0.75
N ARG A 97 23.53 4.76 0.24
CA ARG A 97 23.44 4.44 -1.20
C ARG A 97 22.02 4.16 -1.66
N ARG A 98 21.12 3.73 -0.77
CA ARG A 98 19.73 3.36 -1.05
C ARG A 98 18.77 4.35 -0.38
N THR A 99 17.81 4.84 -1.15
CA THR A 99 16.72 5.67 -0.62
C THR A 99 15.69 4.80 0.10
N ILE A 100 15.23 5.27 1.26
CA ILE A 100 14.19 4.62 2.07
C ILE A 100 13.06 5.59 2.39
N MET A 101 11.96 5.08 2.92
CA MET A 101 10.86 5.87 3.45
C MET A 101 10.86 5.82 4.98
N ALA A 102 10.74 6.98 5.60
CA ALA A 102 10.44 7.16 7.01
C ALA A 102 9.03 7.71 7.14
N GLN A 103 8.18 7.08 7.96
CA GLN A 103 6.81 7.53 8.25
C GLN A 103 6.59 7.58 9.75
N ALA A 104 5.85 8.58 10.23
CA ALA A 104 5.42 8.61 11.62
C ALA A 104 4.63 7.34 11.96
N TYR A 105 4.92 6.74 13.10
CA TYR A 105 4.22 5.52 13.55
C TYR A 105 2.74 5.80 13.81
N LEU A 106 1.89 4.92 13.37
CA LEU A 106 0.45 5.00 13.55
C LEU A 106 0.00 3.97 14.60
N PRO A 107 -0.35 4.38 15.83
CA PRO A 107 -0.81 3.45 16.88
C PRO A 107 -2.05 2.65 16.49
N ALA A 108 -2.86 3.18 15.57
CA ALA A 108 -4.05 2.52 15.03
C ALA A 108 -3.76 1.19 14.31
N ILE A 109 -2.47 0.85 14.06
CA ILE A 109 -2.06 -0.46 13.53
C ILE A 109 -2.53 -1.62 14.43
N SER A 110 -2.76 -1.39 15.71
CA SER A 110 -3.35 -2.39 16.61
C SER A 110 -4.73 -2.87 16.16
N GLY A 111 -5.50 -2.02 15.46
CA GLY A 111 -6.77 -2.36 14.81
C GLY A 111 -6.61 -2.97 13.42
N GLY A 112 -5.39 -3.14 12.95
CA GLY A 112 -5.03 -3.72 11.67
C GLY A 112 -4.62 -2.69 10.63
N ASP A 113 -3.77 -3.15 9.71
CA ASP A 113 -3.49 -2.53 8.43
C ASP A 113 -4.58 -3.00 7.44
N LYS A 114 -5.41 -2.10 6.97
CA LYS A 114 -6.64 -2.44 6.24
C LYS A 114 -6.45 -2.35 4.74
N ARG A 115 -6.69 -3.48 4.05
CA ARG A 115 -6.78 -3.53 2.59
C ARG A 115 -8.16 -3.07 2.14
N VAL A 116 -8.23 -1.91 1.51
CA VAL A 116 -9.42 -1.39 0.80
C VAL A 116 -9.23 -1.64 -0.70
N LEU A 117 -10.25 -2.16 -1.37
CA LEU A 117 -10.19 -2.48 -2.80
C LEU A 117 -10.99 -1.46 -3.63
N ILE A 118 -10.38 -1.06 -4.76
CA ILE A 118 -11.04 -0.29 -5.83
C ILE A 118 -10.97 -1.15 -7.09
N ILE A 119 -12.11 -1.41 -7.70
CA ILE A 119 -12.25 -2.26 -8.88
C ILE A 119 -13.06 -1.51 -9.94
N GLY A 120 -12.49 -1.31 -11.13
CA GLY A 120 -13.16 -0.58 -12.20
C GLY A 120 -13.58 0.85 -11.81
N GLY A 121 -12.81 1.51 -10.92
CA GLY A 121 -13.14 2.82 -10.39
C GLY A 121 -14.26 2.81 -9.32
N GLN A 122 -14.73 1.63 -8.90
CA GLN A 122 -15.72 1.47 -7.84
C GLN A 122 -15.07 1.01 -6.54
N VAL A 123 -15.47 1.61 -5.43
CA VAL A 123 -14.98 1.24 -4.09
C VAL A 123 -15.74 0.03 -3.58
N ILE A 124 -15.05 -1.04 -3.22
CA ILE A 124 -15.65 -2.20 -2.57
C ILE A 124 -16.06 -1.82 -1.14
N PRO A 125 -17.30 -2.13 -0.70
CA PRO A 125 -17.84 -1.61 0.57
C PRO A 125 -17.24 -2.22 1.83
N TYR A 126 -16.29 -3.14 1.68
CA TYR A 126 -15.61 -3.83 2.77
C TYR A 126 -14.10 -3.71 2.65
N SER A 127 -13.42 -3.63 3.78
CA SER A 127 -11.96 -3.77 3.89
C SER A 127 -11.60 -5.08 4.61
N LEU A 128 -10.36 -5.55 4.42
CA LEU A 128 -9.79 -6.62 5.23
C LEU A 128 -8.76 -6.02 6.19
N ALA A 129 -9.09 -5.99 7.48
CA ALA A 129 -8.14 -5.65 8.53
C ALA A 129 -7.16 -6.82 8.72
N ARG A 130 -5.87 -6.56 8.45
CA ARG A 130 -4.77 -7.49 8.67
C ARG A 130 -4.17 -7.18 10.04
N ILE A 131 -4.67 -7.86 11.07
CA ILE A 131 -4.34 -7.59 12.47
C ILE A 131 -3.02 -8.28 12.82
N PRO A 132 -2.00 -7.54 13.29
CA PRO A 132 -0.73 -8.11 13.72
C PRO A 132 -0.91 -9.15 14.84
N LYS A 133 0.01 -10.11 14.91
CA LYS A 133 0.15 -10.96 16.10
C LYS A 133 0.59 -10.15 17.31
N ALA A 134 0.28 -10.63 18.49
CA ALA A 134 0.77 -10.01 19.74
C ALA A 134 2.31 -9.88 19.71
N GLY A 135 2.82 -8.68 19.95
CA GLY A 135 4.25 -8.36 19.91
C GLY A 135 4.82 -8.05 18.53
N GLU A 136 4.01 -8.12 17.46
CA GLU A 136 4.39 -7.76 16.10
C GLU A 136 3.79 -6.41 15.69
N THR A 137 4.47 -5.72 14.77
CA THR A 137 3.96 -4.49 14.13
C THR A 137 3.50 -4.72 12.69
N ARG A 138 3.73 -5.91 12.13
CA ARG A 138 3.40 -6.27 10.75
C ARG A 138 2.06 -6.97 10.69
N GLY A 139 1.09 -6.36 9.99
CA GLY A 139 -0.25 -6.93 9.78
C GLY A 139 -0.36 -7.92 8.62
N ASN A 140 0.68 -8.06 7.79
CA ASN A 140 0.64 -8.89 6.59
C ASN A 140 0.22 -10.35 6.87
N LEU A 141 -0.74 -10.88 6.12
CA LEU A 141 -1.21 -12.27 6.26
C LEU A 141 -0.07 -13.28 6.10
N ALA A 142 0.86 -13.01 5.16
CA ALA A 142 2.05 -13.83 4.96
C ALA A 142 2.99 -13.86 6.18
N ALA A 143 2.97 -12.82 7.02
CA ALA A 143 3.68 -12.81 8.32
C ALA A 143 2.87 -13.46 9.45
N GLY A 144 1.70 -14.02 9.12
CA GLY A 144 0.81 -14.72 10.05
C GLY A 144 -0.17 -13.79 10.77
N GLY A 145 -0.43 -12.60 10.26
CA GLY A 145 -1.52 -11.75 10.70
C GLY A 145 -2.89 -12.40 10.49
N ARG A 146 -3.89 -11.97 11.26
CA ARG A 146 -5.27 -12.45 11.12
C ARG A 146 -6.08 -11.48 10.26
N GLY A 147 -6.70 -11.96 9.17
CA GLY A 147 -7.60 -11.19 8.33
C GLY A 147 -9.03 -11.16 8.90
N VAL A 148 -9.57 -9.96 9.08
CA VAL A 148 -10.97 -9.74 9.49
C VAL A 148 -11.61 -8.76 8.52
N ALA A 149 -12.62 -9.24 7.77
CA ALA A 149 -13.40 -8.38 6.89
C ALA A 149 -14.38 -7.52 7.71
N MET A 150 -14.51 -6.25 7.34
CA MET A 150 -15.40 -5.31 8.00
C MET A 150 -15.89 -4.22 7.02
N PRO A 151 -17.05 -3.60 7.26
CA PRO A 151 -17.48 -2.44 6.49
C PRO A 151 -16.43 -1.32 6.56
N LEU A 152 -16.32 -0.55 5.47
CA LEU A 152 -15.44 0.63 5.46
C LEU A 152 -15.87 1.64 6.52
N THR A 153 -14.91 2.20 7.23
CA THR A 153 -15.10 3.41 8.03
C THR A 153 -15.31 4.63 7.11
N GLU A 154 -15.81 5.74 7.65
CA GLU A 154 -15.94 6.99 6.89
C GLU A 154 -14.59 7.48 6.34
N GLY A 155 -13.50 7.38 7.13
CA GLY A 155 -12.16 7.76 6.69
C GLY A 155 -11.63 6.91 5.55
N GLU A 156 -11.78 5.57 5.64
CA GLU A 156 -11.39 4.64 4.58
C GLU A 156 -12.18 4.91 3.28
N ARG A 157 -13.49 5.11 3.41
CA ARG A 157 -14.38 5.44 2.30
C ARG A 157 -13.97 6.75 1.63
N ALA A 158 -13.76 7.82 2.40
CA ALA A 158 -13.37 9.12 1.88
C ALA A 158 -12.05 9.07 1.10
N ILE A 159 -11.05 8.35 1.61
CA ILE A 159 -9.79 8.12 0.91
C ILE A 159 -10.04 7.37 -0.41
N ALA A 160 -10.77 6.26 -0.36
CA ALA A 160 -10.98 5.41 -1.53
C ALA A 160 -11.82 6.10 -2.61
N GLU A 161 -12.91 6.80 -2.24
CA GLU A 161 -13.75 7.55 -3.16
C GLU A 161 -13.02 8.71 -3.83
N TYR A 162 -12.10 9.36 -3.10
CA TYR A 162 -11.25 10.41 -3.69
C TYR A 162 -10.26 9.84 -4.71
N LEU A 163 -9.63 8.70 -4.40
CA LEU A 163 -8.61 8.09 -5.28
C LEU A 163 -9.21 7.33 -6.45
N ALA A 164 -10.40 6.75 -6.32
CA ALA A 164 -11.00 5.86 -7.31
C ALA A 164 -11.07 6.47 -8.73
N PRO A 165 -11.62 7.66 -8.96
CA PRO A 165 -11.68 8.25 -10.29
C PRO A 165 -10.29 8.59 -10.86
N ILE A 166 -9.35 8.98 -10.01
CA ILE A 166 -7.97 9.33 -10.41
C ILE A 166 -7.24 8.07 -10.89
N LEU A 167 -7.30 6.99 -10.12
CA LEU A 167 -6.62 5.74 -10.43
C LEU A 167 -7.26 5.03 -11.64
N TRP A 168 -8.59 5.09 -11.76
CA TRP A 168 -9.30 4.60 -12.93
C TRP A 168 -8.89 5.34 -14.21
N ALA A 169 -8.81 6.67 -14.18
CA ALA A 169 -8.36 7.48 -15.33
C ALA A 169 -6.93 7.15 -15.77
N ARG A 170 -6.11 6.58 -14.89
CA ARG A 170 -4.76 6.07 -15.19
C ARG A 170 -4.77 4.64 -15.75
N GLY A 171 -5.92 4.03 -15.99
CA GLY A 171 -6.03 2.67 -16.49
C GLY A 171 -5.74 1.59 -15.43
N LEU A 172 -5.89 1.93 -14.16
CA LEU A 172 -5.74 1.00 -13.04
C LEU A 172 -7.10 0.41 -12.67
N LEU A 173 -7.40 -0.77 -13.20
CA LEU A 173 -8.67 -1.47 -13.00
C LEU A 173 -8.78 -2.08 -11.60
N ILE A 174 -7.69 -2.65 -11.09
CA ILE A 174 -7.65 -3.29 -9.77
C ILE A 174 -6.60 -2.62 -8.92
N VAL A 175 -7.02 -2.02 -7.81
CA VAL A 175 -6.16 -1.32 -6.86
C VAL A 175 -6.46 -1.76 -5.44
N GLY A 176 -5.41 -1.95 -4.64
CA GLY A 176 -5.49 -2.14 -3.20
C GLY A 176 -4.86 -0.98 -2.47
N LEU A 177 -5.65 -0.28 -1.66
CA LEU A 177 -5.13 0.74 -0.76
C LEU A 177 -4.82 0.09 0.59
N ASP A 178 -3.70 0.43 1.19
CA ASP A 178 -3.39 0.07 2.56
C ASP A 178 -3.61 1.28 3.46
N VAL A 179 -4.49 1.12 4.46
CA VAL A 179 -4.94 2.19 5.34
C VAL A 179 -4.81 1.76 6.80
N ILE A 180 -4.15 2.60 7.61
CA ILE A 180 -4.03 2.42 9.05
C ILE A 180 -4.76 3.57 9.74
N GLY A 181 -5.85 3.26 10.46
CA GLY A 181 -6.76 4.28 10.97
C GLY A 181 -7.43 5.04 9.82
N ASP A 182 -7.12 6.32 9.69
CA ASP A 182 -7.56 7.22 8.62
C ASP A 182 -6.40 7.70 7.73
N ARG A 183 -5.30 6.92 7.67
CA ARG A 183 -4.09 7.29 6.93
C ARG A 183 -3.73 6.25 5.87
N LEU A 184 -3.57 6.72 4.64
CA LEU A 184 -3.08 5.96 3.51
C LEU A 184 -1.59 5.68 3.65
N THR A 185 -1.17 4.42 3.53
CA THR A 185 0.23 4.00 3.68
C THR A 185 0.85 3.39 2.44
N GLU A 186 0.02 2.81 1.54
CA GLU A 186 0.45 2.23 0.25
C GLU A 186 -0.69 2.22 -0.76
N ILE A 187 -0.35 2.28 -2.07
CA ILE A 187 -1.26 2.07 -3.21
C ILE A 187 -0.73 0.91 -4.04
N ASN A 188 -1.35 -0.24 -3.93
CA ASN A 188 -0.91 -1.49 -4.56
C ASN A 188 -1.63 -1.68 -5.91
N VAL A 189 -0.88 -1.71 -7.02
CA VAL A 189 -1.43 -1.76 -8.38
C VAL A 189 -1.03 -3.00 -9.19
N THR A 190 -0.17 -3.86 -8.64
CA THR A 190 0.32 -5.06 -9.35
C THR A 190 -0.55 -6.27 -9.08
N SER A 191 -0.73 -6.63 -7.81
CA SER A 191 -1.44 -7.86 -7.41
C SER A 191 -2.08 -7.67 -6.04
N PRO A 192 -3.05 -6.76 -5.87
CA PRO A 192 -3.71 -6.59 -4.58
C PRO A 192 -4.47 -7.88 -4.21
N THR A 193 -4.23 -8.36 -3.01
CA THR A 193 -4.85 -9.55 -2.43
C THR A 193 -6.05 -9.18 -1.54
N CYS A 194 -6.60 -10.16 -0.85
CA CYS A 194 -7.71 -10.06 0.14
C CYS A 194 -9.13 -10.17 -0.44
N MET A 195 -9.29 -10.40 -1.74
CA MET A 195 -10.62 -10.58 -2.36
C MET A 195 -11.32 -11.83 -1.83
N VAL A 196 -10.59 -12.95 -1.73
CA VAL A 196 -11.13 -14.24 -1.27
C VAL A 196 -11.59 -14.16 0.17
N GLU A 197 -10.78 -13.55 1.03
CA GLU A 197 -11.09 -13.39 2.45
C GLU A 197 -12.30 -12.48 2.69
N ILE A 198 -12.41 -11.38 1.93
CA ILE A 198 -13.57 -10.47 1.99
C ILE A 198 -14.83 -11.23 1.55
N THR A 199 -14.80 -11.89 0.39
CA THR A 199 -15.94 -12.64 -0.12
C THR A 199 -16.38 -13.73 0.85
N ALA A 200 -15.45 -14.52 1.37
CA ALA A 200 -15.75 -15.62 2.29
C ALA A 200 -16.38 -15.15 3.61
N GLN A 201 -16.00 -13.98 4.11
CA GLN A 201 -16.47 -13.46 5.40
C GLN A 201 -17.72 -12.60 5.31
N THR A 202 -17.97 -11.95 4.17
CA THR A 202 -19.06 -10.98 4.02
C THR A 202 -20.18 -11.44 3.09
N GLY A 203 -19.91 -12.43 2.22
CA GLY A 203 -20.80 -12.82 1.13
C GLY A 203 -20.82 -11.85 -0.05
N PHE A 204 -20.06 -10.74 0.00
CA PHE A 204 -19.95 -9.81 -1.14
C PHE A 204 -19.06 -10.43 -2.22
N ASP A 205 -19.57 -10.52 -3.45
CA ASP A 205 -18.85 -11.15 -4.58
C ASP A 205 -17.80 -10.22 -5.18
N VAL A 206 -16.63 -10.14 -4.53
CA VAL A 206 -15.51 -9.33 -5.03
C VAL A 206 -14.95 -9.86 -6.36
N PRO A 207 -14.76 -11.20 -6.56
CA PRO A 207 -14.37 -11.73 -7.88
C PRO A 207 -15.37 -11.38 -8.99
N GLY A 208 -16.67 -11.47 -8.74
CA GLY A 208 -17.71 -11.05 -9.69
C GLY A 208 -17.56 -9.60 -10.09
N ALA A 209 -17.32 -8.69 -9.13
CA ALA A 209 -17.06 -7.28 -9.41
C ALA A 209 -15.83 -7.05 -10.31
N VAL A 210 -14.80 -7.91 -10.23
CA VAL A 210 -13.64 -7.85 -11.14
C VAL A 210 -14.05 -8.25 -12.56
N ILE A 211 -14.84 -9.32 -12.71
CA ILE A 211 -15.31 -9.77 -14.03
C ILE A 211 -16.21 -8.73 -14.67
N ASP A 212 -17.18 -8.19 -13.93
CA ASP A 212 -18.07 -7.12 -14.41
C ASP A 212 -17.28 -5.88 -14.88
N ALA A 213 -16.24 -5.50 -14.11
CA ALA A 213 -15.38 -4.37 -14.48
C ALA A 213 -14.57 -4.65 -15.75
N LEU A 214 -14.06 -5.88 -15.93
CA LEU A 214 -13.34 -6.30 -17.14
C LEU A 214 -14.28 -6.32 -18.35
N GLU A 215 -15.46 -6.91 -18.24
CA GLU A 215 -16.46 -6.95 -19.32
C GLU A 215 -16.82 -5.53 -19.76
N LYS A 216 -17.13 -4.65 -18.80
CA LYS A 216 -17.43 -3.24 -19.08
C LYS A 216 -16.26 -2.50 -19.73
N ALA A 217 -15.04 -2.77 -19.31
CA ALA A 217 -13.85 -2.14 -19.90
C ALA A 217 -13.53 -2.69 -21.31
N CYS A 218 -14.05 -3.89 -21.64
CA CYS A 218 -13.86 -4.53 -22.96
C CYS A 218 -15.03 -4.26 -23.94
N ALA A 219 -16.16 -3.80 -23.49
CA ALA A 219 -17.27 -3.39 -24.35
C ALA A 219 -16.97 -2.10 -25.10
#